data_6102cb8d396f2fbb31a954a61ad3a386
#
_entry.id   6102cb8d396f2fbb31a954a61ad3a386
#
_cell.length_a   1.000
_cell.length_b   1.000
_cell.length_c   1.000
_cell.angle_alpha   90.00
_cell.angle_beta   90.00
_cell.angle_gamma   90.00
#
_symmetry.space_group_name_H-M   'P 1'
#
loop_
_entity.id
_entity.type
_entity.pdbx_description
1 polymer ?
#
loop_
_entity_poly.entity_id
_entity_poly.type
_entity_poly.pdbx_seq_one_letter_code
_entity_poly.pdbx_strand_id
1 'polypeptide(L)'
;MASTTGARGPVTAFPTSAESLALQASLLDGDAARQAWRKLSSTTGPGDAGIAWIAPLLMANLERLVPDDPWVKDNPHFLTLAQLKARAITKSAEEILGSLSGASVKTLALKGLALGASVYDSPGLRTVSDLDILVPGRDLFRAMEALKRRGLSSGPGEPTRSTDLRGNHAHVFHPPKRHEMAVDLHWHVLASARGD
;
A
#
# COMPACT_ATOMS: atom_id res chain seq x y z
N MET A 1 -6.58 -12.55 -27.23
CA MET A 1 -5.73 -13.15 -26.19
C MET A 1 -6.48 -13.02 -24.87
N ALA A 2 -6.93 -14.14 -24.32
CA ALA A 2 -7.83 -14.18 -23.18
C ALA A 2 -7.07 -13.84 -21.89
N SER A 3 -7.58 -12.85 -21.14
CA SER A 3 -7.13 -12.50 -19.80
C SER A 3 -7.59 -13.59 -18.84
N THR A 4 -6.68 -14.43 -18.37
CA THR A 4 -6.93 -15.36 -17.27
C THR A 4 -7.02 -14.57 -15.97
N THR A 5 -8.24 -14.22 -15.60
CA THR A 5 -8.57 -13.77 -14.23
C THR A 5 -8.44 -14.99 -13.31
N GLY A 6 -7.27 -15.15 -12.71
CA GLY A 6 -7.06 -16.17 -11.67
C GLY A 6 -8.01 -15.90 -10.51
N ALA A 7 -8.92 -16.82 -10.27
CA ALA A 7 -9.83 -16.78 -9.13
C ALA A 7 -8.96 -16.72 -7.85
N ARG A 8 -9.06 -15.60 -7.11
CA ARG A 8 -8.49 -15.53 -5.76
C ARG A 8 -9.24 -16.55 -4.91
N GLY A 9 -8.52 -17.51 -4.35
CA GLY A 9 -9.06 -18.41 -3.35
C GLY A 9 -9.63 -17.65 -2.15
N PRO A 10 -10.36 -18.31 -1.25
CA PRO A 10 -10.95 -17.68 -0.07
C PRO A 10 -9.85 -16.93 0.70
N VAL A 11 -10.10 -15.65 1.00
CA VAL A 11 -9.21 -14.84 1.83
C VAL A 11 -9.19 -15.46 3.22
N THR A 12 -8.10 -16.12 3.58
CA THR A 12 -7.89 -16.65 4.92
C THR A 12 -7.35 -15.54 5.83
N ALA A 13 -7.79 -15.51 7.09
CA ALA A 13 -7.28 -14.56 8.07
C ALA A 13 -5.80 -14.81 8.46
N PHE A 14 -5.26 -15.96 8.07
CA PHE A 14 -3.89 -16.37 8.36
C PHE A 14 -3.09 -16.50 7.06
N PRO A 15 -1.78 -16.20 7.11
CA PRO A 15 -0.90 -16.34 5.95
C PRO A 15 -0.81 -17.81 5.52
N THR A 16 -0.73 -18.02 4.22
CA THR A 16 -0.39 -19.33 3.64
C THR A 16 1.00 -19.77 4.06
N SER A 17 1.35 -21.03 3.82
CA SER A 17 2.70 -21.52 4.12
C SER A 17 3.79 -20.75 3.37
N ALA A 18 3.55 -20.37 2.11
CA ALA A 18 4.49 -19.56 1.32
C ALA A 18 4.63 -18.13 1.87
N GLU A 19 3.53 -17.48 2.20
CA GLU A 19 3.55 -16.14 2.82
C GLU A 19 4.22 -16.17 4.20
N SER A 20 4.00 -17.23 5.00
CA SER A 20 4.67 -17.42 6.29
C SER A 20 6.18 -17.57 6.13
N LEU A 21 6.65 -18.36 5.15
CA LEU A 21 8.06 -18.50 4.84
C LEU A 21 8.67 -17.19 4.34
N ALA A 22 7.95 -16.47 3.50
CA ALA A 22 8.40 -15.16 3.00
C ALA A 22 8.51 -14.12 4.12
N LEU A 23 7.55 -14.08 5.06
CA LEU A 23 7.63 -13.23 6.25
C LEU A 23 8.83 -13.61 7.14
N GLN A 24 9.05 -14.91 7.38
CA GLN A 24 10.21 -15.38 8.16
C GLN A 24 11.53 -15.00 7.48
N ALA A 25 11.65 -15.20 6.17
CA ALA A 25 12.84 -14.83 5.40
C ALA A 25 13.07 -13.31 5.37
N SER A 26 12.01 -12.50 5.47
CA SER A 26 12.08 -11.04 5.47
C SER A 26 12.41 -10.43 6.83
N LEU A 27 11.99 -11.06 7.93
CA LEU A 27 11.97 -10.45 9.26
C LEU A 27 12.92 -11.11 10.26
N LEU A 28 13.31 -12.35 10.04
CA LEU A 28 14.25 -13.05 10.91
C LEU A 28 15.69 -12.79 10.49
N ASP A 29 16.60 -13.13 11.39
CA ASP A 29 18.04 -13.05 11.16
C ASP A 29 18.69 -14.44 11.07
N GLY A 30 19.92 -14.46 10.58
CA GLY A 30 20.82 -15.61 10.63
C GLY A 30 20.26 -16.84 9.91
N ASP A 31 20.43 -18.00 10.52
CA ASP A 31 20.08 -19.28 9.90
C ASP A 31 18.58 -19.52 9.77
N ALA A 32 17.77 -18.94 10.66
CA ALA A 32 16.32 -19.06 10.58
C ALA A 32 15.79 -18.43 9.29
N ALA A 33 16.25 -17.22 8.96
CA ALA A 33 15.88 -16.54 7.71
C ALA A 33 16.39 -17.29 6.48
N ARG A 34 17.65 -17.79 6.52
CA ARG A 34 18.23 -18.58 5.41
C ARG A 34 17.46 -19.86 5.17
N GLN A 35 17.02 -20.55 6.22
CA GLN A 35 16.22 -21.78 6.09
C GLN A 35 14.84 -21.49 5.52
N ALA A 36 14.19 -20.42 5.99
CA ALA A 36 12.91 -20.00 5.45
C ALA A 36 13.01 -19.66 3.96
N TRP A 37 14.05 -18.93 3.55
CA TRP A 37 14.32 -18.62 2.14
C TRP A 37 14.54 -19.88 1.30
N ARG A 38 15.40 -20.81 1.72
CA ARG A 38 15.65 -22.05 0.99
C ARG A 38 14.37 -22.86 0.75
N LYS A 39 13.49 -22.94 1.75
CA LYS A 39 12.20 -23.62 1.62
C LYS A 39 11.28 -22.87 0.65
N LEU A 40 11.20 -21.55 0.76
CA LEU A 40 10.38 -20.72 -0.11
C LEU A 40 10.83 -20.85 -1.57
N SER A 41 12.12 -20.66 -1.86
CA SER A 41 12.68 -20.67 -3.21
C SER A 41 12.60 -22.02 -3.89
N SER A 42 12.53 -23.12 -3.12
CA SER A 42 12.36 -24.47 -3.67
C SER A 42 10.91 -24.84 -4.02
N THR A 43 9.91 -24.12 -3.48
CA THR A 43 8.48 -24.45 -3.64
C THR A 43 7.71 -23.39 -4.41
N THR A 44 8.07 -22.14 -4.24
CA THR A 44 7.34 -20.99 -4.78
C THR A 44 8.35 -19.94 -5.21
N GLY A 45 8.21 -19.40 -6.42
CA GLY A 45 9.07 -18.31 -6.85
C GLY A 45 8.76 -17.01 -6.11
N PRO A 46 9.75 -16.13 -5.88
CA PRO A 46 9.52 -14.82 -5.23
C PRO A 46 8.62 -13.85 -6.03
N GLY A 47 8.28 -14.23 -7.27
CA GLY A 47 7.30 -13.51 -8.09
C GLY A 47 5.85 -13.91 -7.85
N ASP A 48 5.56 -14.79 -6.89
CA ASP A 48 4.20 -15.13 -6.51
C ASP A 48 3.43 -13.88 -6.05
N ALA A 49 2.18 -13.75 -6.48
CA ALA A 49 1.36 -12.57 -6.22
C ALA A 49 1.14 -12.29 -4.73
N GLY A 50 1.09 -13.34 -3.89
CA GLY A 50 0.97 -13.21 -2.43
C GLY A 50 2.22 -12.64 -1.76
N ILE A 51 3.39 -12.82 -2.38
CA ILE A 51 4.69 -12.41 -1.84
C ILE A 51 5.11 -11.01 -2.37
N ALA A 52 4.59 -10.61 -3.53
CA ALA A 52 4.98 -9.36 -4.19
C ALA A 52 4.88 -8.10 -3.29
N TRP A 53 3.96 -8.11 -2.33
CA TRP A 53 3.77 -7.00 -1.40
C TRP A 53 4.91 -6.82 -0.39
N ILE A 54 5.61 -7.88 -0.05
CA ILE A 54 6.74 -7.87 0.89
C ILE A 54 8.09 -8.07 0.18
N ALA A 55 8.09 -8.21 -1.14
CA ALA A 55 9.30 -8.48 -1.92
C ALA A 55 10.44 -7.47 -1.69
N PRO A 56 10.20 -6.14 -1.53
CA PRO A 56 11.28 -5.21 -1.20
C PRO A 56 11.94 -5.49 0.16
N LEU A 57 11.13 -5.82 1.17
CA LEU A 57 11.64 -6.17 2.50
C LEU A 57 12.41 -7.50 2.46
N LEU A 58 11.88 -8.48 1.74
CA LEU A 58 12.54 -9.76 1.50
C LEU A 58 13.89 -9.56 0.81
N MET A 59 13.94 -8.80 -0.29
CA MET A 59 15.18 -8.52 -1.01
C MET A 59 16.22 -7.84 -0.11
N ALA A 60 15.83 -6.83 0.66
CA ALA A 60 16.75 -6.14 1.56
C ALA A 60 17.39 -7.08 2.58
N ASN A 61 16.62 -8.03 3.12
CA ASN A 61 17.17 -9.00 4.06
C ASN A 61 18.05 -10.05 3.36
N LEU A 62 17.68 -10.49 2.14
CA LEU A 62 18.46 -11.46 1.37
C LEU A 62 19.78 -10.88 0.86
N GLU A 63 19.83 -9.63 0.40
CA GLU A 63 21.10 -8.94 0.05
C GLU A 63 22.09 -8.96 1.21
N ARG A 64 21.59 -8.83 2.45
CA ARG A 64 22.42 -8.88 3.65
C ARG A 64 22.86 -10.30 4.04
N LEU A 65 21.97 -11.27 3.90
CA LEU A 65 22.17 -12.64 4.44
C LEU A 65 22.73 -13.64 3.44
N VAL A 66 22.35 -13.51 2.18
CA VAL A 66 22.69 -14.43 1.09
C VAL A 66 22.97 -13.67 -0.22
N PRO A 67 23.95 -12.76 -0.24
CA PRO A 67 24.24 -11.91 -1.40
C PRO A 67 24.59 -12.70 -2.67
N ASP A 68 25.01 -13.96 -2.50
CA ASP A 68 25.38 -14.86 -3.59
C ASP A 68 24.21 -15.67 -4.15
N ASP A 69 23.02 -15.55 -3.57
CA ASP A 69 21.83 -16.22 -4.05
C ASP A 69 21.50 -15.81 -5.51
N PRO A 70 21.15 -16.74 -6.40
CA PRO A 70 20.83 -16.44 -7.80
C PRO A 70 19.73 -15.37 -7.94
N TRP A 71 18.68 -15.42 -7.12
CA TRP A 71 17.61 -14.44 -7.20
C TRP A 71 18.08 -13.02 -6.85
N VAL A 72 18.97 -12.89 -5.88
CA VAL A 72 19.58 -11.58 -5.53
C VAL A 72 20.44 -11.09 -6.69
N LYS A 73 21.31 -11.95 -7.23
CA LYS A 73 22.22 -11.59 -8.34
C LYS A 73 21.50 -11.24 -9.63
N ASP A 74 20.40 -11.93 -9.92
CA ASP A 74 19.59 -11.69 -11.12
C ASP A 74 18.75 -10.40 -11.03
N ASN A 75 18.64 -9.80 -9.84
CA ASN A 75 17.83 -8.61 -9.59
C ASN A 75 18.61 -7.44 -8.94
N PRO A 76 19.76 -7.04 -9.47
CA PRO A 76 20.70 -6.10 -8.83
C PRO A 76 20.14 -4.68 -8.63
N HIS A 77 19.07 -4.33 -9.34
CA HIS A 77 18.45 -3.01 -9.25
C HIS A 77 17.08 -3.00 -8.55
N PHE A 78 16.68 -4.12 -7.98
CA PHE A 78 15.34 -4.27 -7.41
C PHE A 78 15.05 -3.23 -6.33
N LEU A 79 15.92 -3.09 -5.33
CA LEU A 79 15.72 -2.11 -4.25
C LEU A 79 15.83 -0.67 -4.75
N THR A 80 16.72 -0.38 -5.69
CA THR A 80 16.82 0.95 -6.30
C THR A 80 15.51 1.34 -6.98
N LEU A 81 14.90 0.43 -7.74
CA LEU A 81 13.62 0.66 -8.39
C LEU A 81 12.48 0.81 -7.38
N ALA A 82 12.47 -0.01 -6.32
CA ALA A 82 11.50 0.11 -5.23
C ALA A 82 11.59 1.46 -4.52
N GLN A 83 12.80 1.94 -4.25
CA GLN A 83 13.03 3.26 -3.66
C GLN A 83 12.62 4.41 -4.58
N LEU A 84 12.93 4.34 -5.87
CA LEU A 84 12.49 5.35 -6.84
C LEU A 84 10.97 5.43 -6.93
N LYS A 85 10.30 4.27 -6.97
CA LYS A 85 8.85 4.20 -6.93
C LYS A 85 8.28 4.80 -5.65
N ALA A 86 8.86 4.46 -4.50
CA ALA A 86 8.43 5.00 -3.21
C ALA A 86 8.57 6.53 -3.15
N ARG A 87 9.67 7.09 -3.66
CA ARG A 87 9.86 8.56 -3.73
C ARG A 87 8.81 9.23 -4.61
N ALA A 88 8.46 8.65 -5.75
CA ALA A 88 7.42 9.17 -6.62
C ALA A 88 6.04 9.15 -5.92
N ILE A 89 5.74 8.07 -5.20
CA ILE A 89 4.52 7.93 -4.39
C ILE A 89 4.49 8.97 -3.27
N THR A 90 5.57 9.14 -2.52
CA THR A 90 5.66 10.15 -1.45
C THR A 90 5.44 11.56 -1.99
N LYS A 91 6.08 11.91 -3.12
CA LYS A 91 5.86 13.20 -3.77
C LYS A 91 4.39 13.42 -4.16
N SER A 92 3.74 12.42 -4.76
CA SER A 92 2.32 12.48 -5.10
C SER A 92 1.45 12.69 -3.86
N ALA A 93 1.76 11.98 -2.76
CA ALA A 93 1.07 12.15 -1.49
C ALA A 93 1.23 13.55 -0.89
N GLU A 94 2.46 14.09 -0.90
CA GLU A 94 2.75 15.45 -0.42
C GLU A 94 1.94 16.50 -1.19
N GLU A 95 1.85 16.36 -2.50
CA GLU A 95 1.07 17.26 -3.35
C GLU A 95 -0.44 17.16 -3.07
N ILE A 96 -0.98 15.95 -2.83
CA ILE A 96 -2.39 15.74 -2.46
C ILE A 96 -2.66 16.36 -1.09
N LEU A 97 -1.83 16.05 -0.09
CA LEU A 97 -1.95 16.59 1.27
C LEU A 97 -1.81 18.11 1.28
N GLY A 98 -0.92 18.68 0.45
CA GLY A 98 -0.76 20.11 0.24
C GLY A 98 -2.04 20.76 -0.30
N SER A 99 -2.71 20.11 -1.26
CA SER A 99 -3.99 20.58 -1.81
C SER A 99 -5.12 20.61 -0.76
N LEU A 100 -5.16 19.58 0.09
CA LEU A 100 -6.13 19.50 1.20
C LEU A 100 -5.83 20.56 2.27
N SER A 101 -4.56 20.73 2.62
CA SER A 101 -4.11 21.77 3.56
C SER A 101 -4.44 23.18 3.04
N GLY A 102 -4.20 23.45 1.76
CA GLY A 102 -4.58 24.71 1.09
C GLY A 102 -6.09 24.98 1.09
N ALA A 103 -6.91 23.94 1.15
CA ALA A 103 -8.35 24.00 1.33
C ALA A 103 -8.76 24.08 2.82
N SER A 104 -7.82 24.24 3.75
CA SER A 104 -8.05 24.26 5.21
C SER A 104 -8.72 22.97 5.73
N VAL A 105 -8.40 21.82 5.13
CA VAL A 105 -8.85 20.51 5.56
C VAL A 105 -7.76 19.88 6.43
N LYS A 106 -8.09 19.54 7.67
CA LYS A 106 -7.20 18.74 8.53
C LYS A 106 -7.19 17.31 8.05
N THR A 107 -6.00 16.72 7.93
CA THR A 107 -5.81 15.37 7.42
C THR A 107 -4.96 14.53 8.35
N LEU A 108 -5.23 13.23 8.39
CA LEU A 108 -4.38 12.23 9.01
C LEU A 108 -4.11 11.12 7.98
N ALA A 109 -2.85 10.94 7.60
CA ALA A 109 -2.46 9.80 6.78
C ALA A 109 -2.58 8.50 7.59
N LEU A 110 -3.14 7.49 6.95
CA LEU A 110 -3.35 6.18 7.56
C LEU A 110 -2.50 5.11 6.86
N LYS A 111 -2.51 3.90 7.42
CA LYS A 111 -2.03 2.64 6.84
C LYS A 111 -0.63 2.72 6.18
N GLY A 112 -0.58 2.47 4.86
CA GLY A 112 0.65 2.25 4.11
C GLY A 112 1.65 3.40 4.17
N LEU A 113 1.21 4.62 3.88
CA LEU A 113 2.07 5.80 3.87
C LEU A 113 2.57 6.15 5.27
N ALA A 114 1.66 6.15 6.27
CA ALA A 114 2.01 6.46 7.65
C ALA A 114 3.03 5.45 8.22
N LEU A 115 2.81 4.15 7.99
CA LEU A 115 3.72 3.10 8.40
C LEU A 115 5.08 3.21 7.69
N GLY A 116 5.06 3.45 6.37
CA GLY A 116 6.29 3.61 5.58
C GLY A 116 7.18 4.76 6.07
N ALA A 117 6.56 5.84 6.56
CA ALA A 117 7.28 7.00 7.07
C ALA A 117 7.74 6.87 8.52
N SER A 118 7.11 6.00 9.34
CA SER A 118 7.35 5.96 10.79
C SER A 118 8.00 4.68 11.31
N VAL A 119 7.93 3.58 10.56
CA VAL A 119 8.33 2.25 11.03
C VAL A 119 9.48 1.65 10.21
N TYR A 120 9.58 1.98 8.93
CA TYR A 120 10.58 1.38 8.05
C TYR A 120 11.80 2.29 7.89
N ASP A 121 13.00 1.70 7.98
CA ASP A 121 14.28 2.43 7.94
C ASP A 121 14.59 3.06 6.57
N SER A 122 13.95 2.56 5.51
CA SER A 122 14.18 3.06 4.14
C SER A 122 12.90 3.12 3.35
N PRO A 123 12.69 4.20 2.56
CA PRO A 123 11.61 4.28 1.61
C PRO A 123 11.65 3.11 0.61
N GLY A 124 10.49 2.52 0.34
CA GLY A 124 10.38 1.43 -0.63
C GLY A 124 10.45 0.03 -0.04
N LEU A 125 10.86 -0.15 1.22
CA LEU A 125 10.78 -1.45 1.90
C LEU A 125 9.33 -1.90 2.10
N ARG A 126 8.42 -0.94 2.25
CA ARG A 126 6.99 -1.18 2.27
C ARG A 126 6.34 -0.74 0.96
N THR A 127 5.70 -1.66 0.27
CA THR A 127 4.90 -1.33 -0.92
C THR A 127 3.65 -0.54 -0.49
N VAL A 128 3.42 0.61 -1.15
CA VAL A 128 2.24 1.45 -0.98
C VAL A 128 1.54 1.54 -2.33
N SER A 129 0.23 1.31 -2.38
CA SER A 129 -0.60 1.32 -3.60
C SER A 129 -1.54 2.50 -3.69
N ASP A 130 -1.98 2.99 -2.54
CA ASP A 130 -3.01 4.00 -2.37
C ASP A 130 -2.68 4.92 -1.19
N LEU A 131 -3.32 6.06 -1.15
CA LEU A 131 -3.20 7.03 -0.09
C LEU A 131 -4.49 7.04 0.73
N ASP A 132 -4.43 6.38 1.89
CA ASP A 132 -5.51 6.43 2.85
C ASP A 132 -5.43 7.72 3.69
N ILE A 133 -6.46 8.56 3.63
CA ILE A 133 -6.53 9.84 4.35
C ILE A 133 -7.81 9.88 5.17
N LEU A 134 -7.67 10.16 6.46
CA LEU A 134 -8.80 10.46 7.33
C LEU A 134 -9.00 11.98 7.43
N VAL A 135 -10.23 12.43 7.24
CA VAL A 135 -10.65 13.83 7.42
C VAL A 135 -11.83 13.92 8.39
N PRO A 136 -12.01 15.03 9.12
CA PRO A 136 -13.23 15.24 9.88
C PRO A 136 -14.47 15.21 8.96
N GLY A 137 -15.54 14.55 9.36
CA GLY A 137 -16.76 14.43 8.54
C GLY A 137 -17.34 15.79 8.09
N ARG A 138 -17.21 16.83 8.92
CA ARG A 138 -17.60 18.21 8.57
C ARG A 138 -16.80 18.81 7.42
N ASP A 139 -15.59 18.32 7.16
CA ASP A 139 -14.68 18.82 6.12
C ASP A 139 -14.71 17.94 4.86
N LEU A 140 -15.46 16.82 4.87
CA LEU A 140 -15.47 15.84 3.80
C LEU A 140 -15.75 16.46 2.41
N PHE A 141 -16.85 17.19 2.27
CA PHE A 141 -17.21 17.78 0.96
C PHE A 141 -16.18 18.79 0.47
N ARG A 142 -15.54 19.54 1.38
CA ARG A 142 -14.43 20.43 1.05
C ARG A 142 -13.20 19.64 0.59
N ALA A 143 -12.92 18.53 1.23
CA ALA A 143 -11.84 17.62 0.82
C ALA A 143 -12.10 17.03 -0.58
N MET A 144 -13.32 16.54 -0.82
CA MET A 144 -13.73 15.99 -2.12
C MET A 144 -13.56 17.04 -3.25
N GLU A 145 -14.02 18.26 -3.03
CA GLU A 145 -13.85 19.36 -3.99
C GLU A 145 -12.37 19.71 -4.24
N ALA A 146 -11.52 19.67 -3.22
CA ALA A 146 -10.09 19.91 -3.36
C ALA A 146 -9.42 18.81 -4.22
N LEU A 147 -9.79 17.54 -3.99
CA LEU A 147 -9.30 16.41 -4.79
C LEU A 147 -9.76 16.50 -6.25
N LYS A 148 -11.03 16.86 -6.50
CA LYS A 148 -11.57 17.06 -7.86
C LYS A 148 -10.87 18.19 -8.59
N ARG A 149 -10.65 19.35 -7.92
CA ARG A 149 -9.90 20.48 -8.51
C ARG A 149 -8.48 20.10 -8.90
N ARG A 150 -7.88 19.14 -8.19
CA ARG A 150 -6.58 18.57 -8.56
C ARG A 150 -6.68 17.60 -9.74
N GLY A 151 -7.87 17.26 -10.23
CA GLY A 151 -8.10 16.38 -11.36
C GLY A 151 -8.36 14.92 -10.99
N LEU A 152 -8.51 14.59 -9.69
CA LEU A 152 -8.94 13.24 -9.32
C LEU A 152 -10.44 13.08 -9.65
N SER A 153 -10.80 11.91 -10.17
CA SER A 153 -12.19 11.54 -10.43
C SER A 153 -12.76 10.70 -9.30
N SER A 154 -14.00 10.99 -8.94
CA SER A 154 -14.73 10.21 -7.96
C SER A 154 -15.14 8.85 -8.51
N GLY A 155 -15.03 7.79 -7.71
CA GLY A 155 -15.58 6.48 -7.99
C GLY A 155 -17.12 6.44 -7.87
N PRO A 156 -17.75 5.32 -8.21
CA PRO A 156 -19.18 5.12 -8.01
C PRO A 156 -19.60 5.26 -6.53
N GLY A 157 -20.80 5.77 -6.28
CA GLY A 157 -21.35 5.90 -4.93
C GLY A 157 -20.81 7.10 -4.16
N GLU A 158 -20.41 8.16 -4.85
CA GLU A 158 -19.96 9.39 -4.23
C GLU A 158 -21.02 9.95 -3.27
N PRO A 159 -20.66 10.28 -2.01
CA PRO A 159 -21.57 10.92 -1.07
C PRO A 159 -21.95 12.31 -1.57
N THR A 160 -23.25 12.60 -1.62
CA THR A 160 -23.78 13.89 -2.06
C THR A 160 -24.40 14.70 -0.93
N ARG A 161 -24.75 14.03 0.17
CA ARG A 161 -25.41 14.60 1.35
C ARG A 161 -24.78 14.09 2.63
N SER A 162 -24.92 14.84 3.70
CA SER A 162 -24.47 14.45 5.03
C SER A 162 -25.12 13.17 5.56
N THR A 163 -26.31 12.82 5.07
CA THR A 163 -27.02 11.56 5.40
C THR A 163 -26.31 10.32 4.82
N ASP A 164 -25.60 10.48 3.71
CA ASP A 164 -24.89 9.39 3.03
C ASP A 164 -23.67 8.91 3.84
N LEU A 165 -23.21 9.74 4.78
CA LEU A 165 -22.04 9.45 5.62
C LEU A 165 -22.32 8.37 6.68
N ARG A 166 -23.58 8.11 7.00
CA ARG A 166 -23.96 7.11 8.03
C ARG A 166 -23.81 5.66 7.56
N GLY A 167 -23.83 5.44 6.26
CA GLY A 167 -23.75 4.09 5.66
C GLY A 167 -22.35 3.69 5.21
N ASN A 168 -21.48 4.68 4.96
CA ASN A 168 -20.13 4.48 4.43
C ASN A 168 -19.08 5.09 5.37
N HIS A 169 -17.84 4.67 5.26
CA HIS A 169 -16.73 5.16 6.08
C HIS A 169 -15.64 5.81 5.23
N ALA A 170 -15.63 5.54 3.91
CA ALA A 170 -14.63 6.01 2.98
C ALA A 170 -15.17 6.10 1.55
N HIS A 171 -14.46 6.81 0.68
CA HIS A 171 -14.73 6.91 -0.74
C HIS A 171 -13.43 7.03 -1.55
N VAL A 172 -13.37 6.32 -2.70
CA VAL A 172 -12.17 6.25 -3.52
C VAL A 172 -12.18 7.33 -4.59
N PHE A 173 -11.05 8.01 -4.72
CA PHE A 173 -10.73 8.95 -5.80
C PHE A 173 -9.61 8.38 -6.68
N HIS A 174 -9.83 8.39 -7.98
CA HIS A 174 -8.88 7.87 -8.96
C HIS A 174 -8.09 9.02 -9.60
N PRO A 175 -6.78 8.87 -9.75
CA PRO A 175 -5.95 9.85 -10.40
C PRO A 175 -6.19 9.87 -11.92
N PRO A 176 -5.88 11.00 -12.60
CA PRO A 176 -6.03 11.11 -14.04
C PRO A 176 -5.04 10.24 -14.82
N LYS A 177 -3.90 9.92 -14.20
CA LYS A 177 -2.86 9.10 -14.83
C LYS A 177 -2.65 7.80 -14.05
N ARG A 178 -2.45 6.71 -14.77
CA ARG A 178 -2.29 5.35 -14.21
C ARG A 178 -1.12 5.17 -13.23
N HIS A 179 -0.09 6.01 -13.33
CA HIS A 179 1.09 5.95 -12.46
C HIS A 179 0.98 6.84 -11.22
N GLU A 180 -0.08 7.62 -11.12
CA GLU A 180 -0.39 8.40 -9.91
C GLU A 180 -1.19 7.55 -8.92
N MET A 181 -1.25 7.99 -7.68
CA MET A 181 -1.83 7.23 -6.58
C MET A 181 -3.32 7.51 -6.42
N ALA A 182 -4.12 6.46 -6.23
CA ALA A 182 -5.50 6.59 -5.81
C ALA A 182 -5.57 7.10 -4.36
N VAL A 183 -6.64 7.79 -4.03
CA VAL A 183 -6.91 8.30 -2.68
C VAL A 183 -8.13 7.59 -2.12
N ASP A 184 -7.99 6.92 -0.99
CA ASP A 184 -9.09 6.42 -0.20
C ASP A 184 -9.39 7.43 0.92
N LEU A 185 -10.42 8.23 0.70
CA LEU A 185 -10.79 9.34 1.59
C LEU A 185 -11.77 8.84 2.65
N HIS A 186 -11.28 8.69 3.87
CA HIS A 186 -12.04 8.23 5.03
C HIS A 186 -12.61 9.40 5.84
N TRP A 187 -13.79 9.22 6.43
CA TRP A 187 -14.37 10.09 7.47
C TRP A 187 -14.72 9.31 8.74
N HIS A 188 -14.59 7.98 8.70
CA HIS A 188 -14.56 7.06 9.84
C HIS A 188 -13.44 6.06 9.65
N VAL A 189 -12.80 5.65 10.73
CA VAL A 189 -11.69 4.67 10.69
C VAL A 189 -12.20 3.27 10.38
N LEU A 190 -13.40 2.92 10.85
CA LEU A 190 -14.02 1.61 10.69
C LEU A 190 -15.42 1.75 10.08
N ALA A 191 -15.78 0.78 9.23
CA ALA A 191 -17.11 0.71 8.62
C ALA A 191 -18.24 0.57 9.66
N SER A 192 -17.95 0.03 10.84
CA SER A 192 -18.88 -0.18 11.95
C SER A 192 -18.86 0.92 13.00
N ALA A 193 -18.05 1.98 12.85
CA ALA A 193 -18.05 3.12 13.75
C ALA A 193 -19.33 3.96 13.54
N ARG A 194 -20.48 3.37 13.89
CA ARG A 194 -21.72 4.10 14.07
C ARG A 194 -21.58 4.79 15.42
N GLY A 195 -21.35 6.09 15.41
CA GLY A 195 -21.57 6.89 16.61
C GLY A 195 -23.05 6.85 16.94
N ASP A 196 -23.37 6.39 18.12
CA ASP A 196 -24.68 6.59 18.73
C ASP A 196 -24.89 8.09 18.97
#